data_1237627f804057ef0fc7393c9f71df3d
#
_entry.id   1237627f804057ef0fc7393c9f71df3d
#
_cell.length_a   1.000
_cell.length_b   1.000
_cell.length_c   1.000
_cell.angle_alpha   90.00
_cell.angle_beta   90.00
_cell.angle_gamma   90.00
#
_symmetry.space_group_name_H-M   'P 1'
#
loop_
_entity.id
_entity.type
_entity.pdbx_description
1 polymer ?
#
loop_
_entity_poly.entity_id
_entity_poly.type
_entity_poly.pdbx_seq_one_letter_code
_entity_poly.pdbx_strand_id
1 'polypeptide(L)'
;EKEGEPLFYRRFIPARLTDNPYLLADGQYEAMLRSLPEVERKRLLEGDWEVTEGAAFPEFSRSKHVVPNFELPPNFPRIRAADYGYASPSCVLWGAIDWDNNIWVYRELYVKQLTAEQLADRILQVEQEDPTPHYTVLDSSCWNKTGFGPSIAETMMRCGVRWMPSDRNRLQGKMEIHRRLADDPRTDEPRLRIFPNCVNLIKQLSGIPLSKTNAEDVDTKAEDHAYDALRYMLMTRMTGYVSIHKTLGGIKNQVYQMQDQTFGY
;
A
#
# COMPACT_ATOMS: atom_id res chain seq x y z
N GLU A 1 14.90 26.94 16.30
CA GLU A 1 16.13 26.14 16.55
C GLU A 1 16.64 26.48 17.93
N LYS A 2 16.58 25.52 18.87
CA LYS A 2 17.23 25.63 20.16
C LYS A 2 18.66 25.12 19.99
N GLU A 3 19.63 26.01 20.01
CA GLU A 3 21.05 25.69 20.07
C GLU A 3 21.34 24.88 21.34
N GLY A 4 21.86 23.64 21.18
CA GLY A 4 22.55 22.95 22.27
C GLY A 4 21.96 21.62 22.76
N GLU A 5 20.90 21.06 22.17
CA GLU A 5 20.48 19.70 22.52
C GLU A 5 21.30 18.66 21.73
N PRO A 6 21.91 17.68 22.42
CA PRO A 6 22.65 16.62 21.73
C PRO A 6 21.69 15.81 20.85
N LEU A 7 22.02 15.67 19.56
CA LEU A 7 21.31 14.82 18.62
C LEU A 7 21.57 13.35 19.01
N PHE A 8 20.56 12.70 19.55
CA PHE A 8 20.60 11.26 19.80
C PHE A 8 20.14 10.50 18.56
N TYR A 9 21.03 9.69 18.00
CA TYR A 9 20.71 8.78 16.93
C TYR A 9 20.49 7.37 17.51
N ARG A 10 19.35 6.75 17.16
CA ARG A 10 19.12 5.34 17.41
C ARG A 10 19.15 4.62 16.07
N ARG A 11 19.99 3.62 15.96
CA ARG A 11 20.05 2.75 14.79
C ARG A 11 19.54 1.37 15.20
N PHE A 12 18.46 0.92 14.58
CA PHE A 12 18.02 -0.46 14.68
C PHE A 12 18.84 -1.29 13.69
N ILE A 13 19.46 -2.37 14.18
CA ILE A 13 20.17 -3.34 13.35
C ILE A 13 19.35 -4.62 13.45
N PRO A 14 18.60 -5.01 12.41
CA PRO A 14 17.82 -6.23 12.41
C PRO A 14 18.79 -7.43 12.48
N ALA A 15 18.47 -8.39 13.33
CA ALA A 15 19.14 -9.68 13.40
C ALA A 15 18.05 -10.77 13.34
N ARG A 16 18.22 -11.75 12.46
CA ARG A 16 17.35 -12.90 12.32
C ARG A 16 18.02 -14.13 12.92
N LEU A 17 17.22 -15.12 13.27
CA LEU A 17 17.77 -16.43 13.70
C LEU A 17 18.73 -17.00 12.64
N THR A 18 18.40 -16.82 11.36
CA THR A 18 19.20 -17.26 10.22
C THR A 18 20.57 -16.63 10.10
N ASP A 19 20.79 -15.49 10.79
CA ASP A 19 22.09 -14.80 10.80
C ASP A 19 23.08 -15.44 11.79
N ASN A 20 22.60 -16.39 12.61
CA ASN A 20 23.43 -17.10 13.59
C ASN A 20 23.44 -18.63 13.29
N PRO A 21 24.47 -19.12 12.57
CA PRO A 21 24.56 -20.52 12.19
C PRO A 21 24.65 -21.48 13.39
N TYR A 22 25.12 -21.02 14.56
CA TYR A 22 25.22 -21.85 15.76
C TYR A 22 23.84 -22.17 16.36
N LEU A 23 22.89 -21.23 16.27
CA LEU A 23 21.53 -21.45 16.76
C LEU A 23 20.68 -22.28 15.80
N LEU A 24 21.01 -22.28 14.49
CA LEU A 24 20.37 -23.11 13.49
C LEU A 24 20.77 -24.58 13.60
N ALA A 25 22.00 -24.86 14.05
CA ALA A 25 22.55 -26.22 14.08
C ALA A 25 21.81 -27.15 15.06
N ASP A 26 21.20 -26.61 16.10
CA ASP A 26 20.51 -27.39 17.14
C ASP A 26 19.02 -27.67 16.80
N GLY A 27 18.39 -26.87 15.95
CA GLY A 27 16.97 -27.02 15.58
C GLY A 27 15.97 -26.91 16.74
N GLN A 28 16.39 -27.13 17.98
CA GLN A 28 15.56 -27.06 19.18
C GLN A 28 15.16 -25.62 19.49
N TYR A 29 16.08 -24.68 19.31
CA TYR A 29 15.82 -23.26 19.52
C TYR A 29 14.80 -22.73 18.51
N GLU A 30 14.92 -23.10 17.25
CA GLU A 30 13.93 -22.74 16.24
C GLU A 30 12.55 -23.32 16.55
N ALA A 31 12.49 -24.61 16.96
CA ALA A 31 11.24 -25.25 17.34
C ALA A 31 10.58 -24.56 18.53
N MET A 32 11.37 -24.14 19.53
CA MET A 32 10.90 -23.36 20.67
C MET A 32 10.32 -22.01 20.22
N LEU A 33 11.02 -21.26 19.35
CA LEU A 33 10.52 -19.99 18.83
C LEU A 33 9.25 -20.15 18.02
N ARG A 34 9.12 -21.23 17.25
CA ARG A 34 7.91 -21.56 16.47
C ARG A 34 6.69 -21.85 17.36
N SER A 35 6.89 -22.28 18.60
CA SER A 35 5.82 -22.53 19.56
C SER A 35 5.30 -21.28 20.27
N LEU A 36 5.99 -20.14 20.15
CA LEU A 36 5.59 -18.87 20.76
C LEU A 36 4.31 -18.30 20.11
N PRO A 37 3.55 -17.45 20.83
CA PRO A 37 2.49 -16.66 20.26
C PRO A 37 2.96 -15.90 19.02
N GLU A 38 2.05 -15.67 18.07
CA GLU A 38 2.38 -15.15 16.74
C GLU A 38 3.24 -13.88 16.75
N VAL A 39 2.90 -12.91 17.61
CA VAL A 39 3.63 -11.64 17.71
C VAL A 39 5.06 -11.86 18.24
N GLU A 40 5.22 -12.67 19.25
CA GLU A 40 6.53 -13.00 19.81
C GLU A 40 7.37 -13.81 18.84
N ARG A 41 6.74 -14.75 18.13
CA ARG A 41 7.38 -15.53 17.07
C ARG A 41 7.91 -14.63 15.96
N LYS A 42 7.09 -13.71 15.45
CA LYS A 42 7.50 -12.75 14.40
C LYS A 42 8.67 -11.88 14.87
N ARG A 43 8.64 -11.41 16.11
CA ARG A 43 9.73 -10.60 16.68
C ARG A 43 11.03 -11.39 16.79
N LEU A 44 10.99 -12.56 17.36
CA LEU A 44 12.19 -13.31 17.74
C LEU A 44 12.70 -14.21 16.61
N LEU A 45 11.83 -14.83 15.83
CA LEU A 45 12.21 -15.72 14.73
C LEU A 45 12.50 -14.94 13.45
N GLU A 46 11.64 -13.98 13.12
CA GLU A 46 11.69 -13.24 11.85
C GLU A 46 12.42 -11.89 11.99
N GLY A 47 12.69 -11.46 13.23
CA GLY A 47 13.32 -10.15 13.52
C GLY A 47 12.39 -8.97 13.23
N ASP A 48 11.08 -9.21 13.15
CA ASP A 48 10.07 -8.18 12.90
C ASP A 48 9.58 -7.56 14.21
N TRP A 49 10.26 -6.50 14.64
CA TRP A 49 9.96 -5.78 15.87
C TRP A 49 8.85 -4.73 15.72
N GLU A 50 8.34 -4.55 14.52
CA GLU A 50 7.23 -3.61 14.27
C GLU A 50 5.85 -4.25 14.49
N VAL A 51 5.79 -5.57 14.57
CA VAL A 51 4.54 -6.28 14.84
C VAL A 51 4.00 -5.93 16.22
N THR A 52 2.75 -5.47 16.25
CA THR A 52 2.04 -5.07 17.46
C THR A 52 0.94 -6.09 17.79
N GLU A 53 0.80 -6.41 19.06
CA GLU A 53 -0.32 -7.24 19.52
C GLU A 53 -1.66 -6.54 19.21
N GLY A 54 -2.60 -7.27 18.58
CA GLY A 54 -3.86 -6.68 18.13
C GLY A 54 -3.79 -5.89 16.84
N ALA A 55 -2.69 -6.02 16.07
CA ALA A 55 -2.61 -5.45 14.72
C ALA A 55 -3.71 -5.99 13.81
N ALA A 56 -4.25 -5.13 12.93
CA ALA A 56 -5.32 -5.49 12.03
C ALA A 56 -4.89 -6.45 10.92
N PHE A 57 -3.58 -6.52 10.62
CA PHE A 57 -3.02 -7.34 9.55
C PHE A 57 -1.91 -8.28 10.09
N PRO A 58 -2.29 -9.36 10.79
CA PRO A 58 -1.31 -10.30 11.34
C PRO A 58 -0.52 -11.04 10.25
N GLU A 59 -1.05 -11.13 9.03
CA GLU A 59 -0.36 -11.75 7.89
C GLU A 59 0.81 -10.93 7.38
N PHE A 60 0.82 -9.61 7.63
CA PHE A 60 1.90 -8.76 7.17
C PHE A 60 3.21 -9.13 7.85
N SER A 61 4.24 -9.34 7.06
CA SER A 61 5.62 -9.56 7.50
C SER A 61 6.57 -8.80 6.58
N ARG A 62 7.51 -8.05 7.15
CA ARG A 62 8.50 -7.31 6.36
C ARG A 62 9.36 -8.23 5.50
N SER A 63 9.71 -9.40 6.04
CA SER A 63 10.55 -10.37 5.33
C SER A 63 9.89 -10.90 4.06
N LYS A 64 8.56 -10.93 4.01
CA LYS A 64 7.76 -11.49 2.93
C LYS A 64 7.23 -10.43 1.97
N HIS A 65 6.74 -9.31 2.51
CA HIS A 65 6.02 -8.29 1.75
C HIS A 65 6.89 -7.10 1.33
N VAL A 66 8.01 -6.86 2.03
CA VAL A 66 8.92 -5.77 1.67
C VAL A 66 10.06 -6.33 0.84
N VAL A 67 10.10 -5.92 -0.42
CA VAL A 67 11.07 -6.43 -1.40
C VAL A 67 12.07 -5.35 -1.79
N PRO A 68 13.32 -5.69 -2.10
CA PRO A 68 14.29 -4.73 -2.59
C PRO A 68 13.77 -3.96 -3.82
N ASN A 69 14.19 -2.71 -3.97
CA ASN A 69 13.87 -1.92 -5.15
C ASN A 69 14.44 -2.58 -6.41
N PHE A 70 13.65 -2.65 -7.45
CA PHE A 70 14.09 -3.04 -8.79
C PHE A 70 13.37 -2.19 -9.84
N GLU A 71 13.88 -2.16 -11.05
CA GLU A 71 13.24 -1.45 -12.15
C GLU A 71 11.99 -2.21 -12.62
N LEU A 72 10.83 -1.59 -12.39
CA LEU A 72 9.55 -2.16 -12.79
C LEU A 72 9.39 -2.10 -14.33
N PRO A 73 9.05 -3.20 -15.00
CA PRO A 73 8.82 -3.21 -16.43
C PRO A 73 7.89 -2.07 -16.87
N PRO A 74 8.22 -1.35 -17.95
CA PRO A 74 7.43 -0.20 -18.40
C PRO A 74 6.02 -0.58 -18.88
N ASN A 75 5.83 -1.83 -19.25
CA ASN A 75 4.54 -2.38 -19.69
C ASN A 75 3.63 -2.84 -18.53
N PHE A 76 4.09 -2.74 -17.28
CA PHE A 76 3.21 -2.93 -16.13
C PHE A 76 2.31 -1.71 -15.98
N PRO A 77 0.98 -1.83 -16.01
CA PRO A 77 0.08 -0.71 -15.75
C PRO A 77 0.38 -0.05 -14.42
N ARG A 78 0.45 1.28 -14.43
CA ARG A 78 0.66 2.08 -13.23
C ARG A 78 -0.68 2.52 -12.65
N ILE A 79 -0.74 2.53 -11.33
CA ILE A 79 -1.90 2.97 -10.57
C ILE A 79 -1.44 3.97 -9.51
N ARG A 80 -2.22 5.00 -9.27
CA ARG A 80 -2.01 5.96 -8.19
C ARG A 80 -3.27 6.03 -7.35
N ALA A 81 -3.09 6.02 -6.01
CA ALA A 81 -4.18 6.23 -5.09
C ALA A 81 -3.77 7.24 -4.01
N ALA A 82 -4.73 8.04 -3.55
CA ALA A 82 -4.45 9.03 -2.53
C ALA A 82 -5.57 9.14 -1.49
N ASP A 83 -5.13 9.38 -0.26
CA ASP A 83 -5.93 9.91 0.83
C ASP A 83 -5.47 11.33 1.12
N TYR A 84 -6.37 12.31 1.01
CA TYR A 84 -6.05 13.73 1.17
C TYR A 84 -6.38 14.23 2.56
N GLY A 85 -5.41 14.84 3.21
CA GLY A 85 -5.57 15.61 4.43
C GLY A 85 -4.79 16.93 4.36
N TYR A 86 -5.25 17.99 5.02
CA TYR A 86 -4.49 19.21 5.19
C TYR A 86 -3.83 19.26 6.57
N ALA A 87 -4.64 19.25 7.63
CA ALA A 87 -4.15 19.15 9.02
C ALA A 87 -3.61 17.76 9.33
N SER A 88 -4.28 16.73 8.84
CA SER A 88 -3.81 15.35 8.78
C SER A 88 -2.86 15.15 7.59
N PRO A 89 -2.03 14.09 7.58
CA PRO A 89 -1.21 13.77 6.42
C PRO A 89 -2.05 13.50 5.17
N SER A 90 -1.57 13.94 4.02
CA SER A 90 -1.93 13.35 2.73
C SER A 90 -1.00 12.20 2.44
N CYS A 91 -1.53 11.08 2.01
CA CYS A 91 -0.76 9.96 1.51
C CYS A 91 -1.08 9.71 0.04
N VAL A 92 -0.06 9.67 -0.79
CA VAL A 92 -0.18 9.26 -2.20
C VAL A 92 0.70 8.05 -2.42
N LEU A 93 0.11 6.97 -2.93
CA LEU A 93 0.79 5.73 -3.26
C LEU A 93 0.80 5.52 -4.78
N TRP A 94 1.93 5.05 -5.29
CA TRP A 94 2.06 4.58 -6.67
C TRP A 94 2.31 3.09 -6.66
N GLY A 95 1.54 2.37 -7.45
CA GLY A 95 1.65 0.93 -7.63
C GLY A 95 1.78 0.54 -9.10
N ALA A 96 2.28 -0.64 -9.32
CA ALA A 96 2.29 -1.31 -10.62
C ALA A 96 1.60 -2.65 -10.51
N ILE A 97 1.01 -3.10 -11.59
CA ILE A 97 0.29 -4.37 -11.65
C ILE A 97 0.99 -5.26 -12.66
N ASP A 98 1.39 -6.44 -12.24
CA ASP A 98 1.97 -7.41 -13.15
C ASP A 98 0.91 -8.29 -13.85
N TRP A 99 1.37 -9.19 -14.70
CA TRP A 99 0.51 -10.05 -15.50
C TRP A 99 -0.27 -11.10 -14.69
N ASP A 100 0.18 -11.39 -13.47
CA ASP A 100 -0.47 -12.31 -12.53
C ASP A 100 -1.38 -11.56 -11.56
N ASN A 101 -1.60 -10.25 -11.79
CA ASN A 101 -2.42 -9.37 -10.94
C ASN A 101 -1.82 -9.20 -9.52
N ASN A 102 -0.49 -9.28 -9.39
CA ASN A 102 0.18 -8.84 -8.17
C ASN A 102 0.34 -7.32 -8.20
N ILE A 103 0.28 -6.72 -7.03
CA ILE A 103 0.45 -5.27 -6.84
C ILE A 103 1.82 -5.02 -6.23
N TRP A 104 2.57 -4.12 -6.86
CA TRP A 104 3.89 -3.66 -6.42
C TRP A 104 3.76 -2.19 -6.04
N VAL A 105 3.67 -1.87 -4.74
CA VAL A 105 3.66 -0.47 -4.29
C VAL A 105 5.10 0.01 -4.23
N TYR A 106 5.47 0.87 -5.19
CA TYR A 106 6.88 1.22 -5.41
C TYR A 106 7.25 2.62 -4.95
N ARG A 107 6.26 3.46 -4.63
CA ARG A 107 6.50 4.84 -4.19
C ARG A 107 5.42 5.33 -3.26
N GLU A 108 5.82 6.15 -2.30
CA GLU A 108 4.97 6.83 -1.33
C GLU A 108 5.35 8.31 -1.26
N LEU A 109 4.35 9.17 -1.24
CA LEU A 109 4.46 10.56 -0.84
C LEU A 109 3.58 10.76 0.40
N TYR A 110 4.19 11.14 1.52
CA TYR A 110 3.50 11.32 2.80
C TYR A 110 3.82 12.71 3.33
N VAL A 111 2.85 13.63 3.26
CA VAL A 111 3.07 15.06 3.50
C VAL A 111 1.92 15.68 4.27
N LYS A 112 2.18 16.79 4.97
CA LYS A 112 1.17 17.58 5.69
C LYS A 112 1.13 18.99 5.19
N GLN A 113 0.02 19.68 5.44
CA GLN A 113 -0.13 21.14 5.24
C GLN A 113 0.06 21.61 3.79
N LEU A 114 -0.23 20.72 2.83
CA LEU A 114 -0.29 21.11 1.42
C LEU A 114 -1.74 21.36 1.01
N THR A 115 -1.98 22.48 0.32
CA THR A 115 -3.28 22.72 -0.34
C THR A 115 -3.47 21.72 -1.48
N ALA A 116 -4.68 21.64 -2.03
CA ALA A 116 -4.98 20.75 -3.16
C ALA A 116 -4.09 21.05 -4.37
N GLU A 117 -3.84 22.34 -4.65
CA GLU A 117 -2.95 22.80 -5.73
C GLU A 117 -1.51 22.37 -5.48
N GLN A 118 -1.00 22.62 -4.27
CA GLN A 118 0.38 22.28 -3.90
C GLN A 118 0.63 20.78 -3.93
N LEU A 119 -0.35 19.99 -3.48
CA LEU A 119 -0.25 18.53 -3.57
C LEU A 119 -0.28 18.06 -5.03
N ALA A 120 -1.14 18.66 -5.86
CA ALA A 120 -1.20 18.37 -7.30
C ALA A 120 0.14 18.66 -7.99
N ASP A 121 0.73 19.83 -7.73
CA ASP A 121 2.05 20.19 -8.26
C ASP A 121 3.12 19.19 -7.81
N ARG A 122 3.08 18.77 -6.55
CA ARG A 122 4.03 17.80 -6.01
C ARG A 122 3.89 16.43 -6.67
N ILE A 123 2.65 15.98 -6.91
CA ILE A 123 2.38 14.73 -7.63
C ILE A 123 2.95 14.81 -9.05
N LEU A 124 2.69 15.88 -9.78
CA LEU A 124 3.19 16.05 -11.14
C LEU A 124 4.72 16.08 -11.20
N GLN A 125 5.38 16.73 -10.22
CA GLN A 125 6.84 16.71 -10.11
C GLN A 125 7.39 15.30 -9.91
N VAL A 126 6.75 14.50 -9.05
CA VAL A 126 7.16 13.11 -8.76
C VAL A 126 6.95 12.21 -9.99
N GLU A 127 5.97 12.50 -10.83
CA GLU A 127 5.61 11.71 -12.02
C GLU A 127 6.36 12.13 -13.30
N GLN A 128 7.26 13.10 -13.26
CA GLN A 128 7.95 13.60 -14.47
C GLN A 128 8.72 12.50 -15.22
N GLU A 129 9.29 11.56 -14.50
CA GLU A 129 10.09 10.46 -15.07
C GLU A 129 9.37 9.12 -15.07
N ASP A 130 8.13 9.07 -14.58
CA ASP A 130 7.34 7.84 -14.48
C ASP A 130 6.36 7.69 -15.66
N PRO A 131 6.03 6.46 -16.04
CA PRO A 131 4.91 6.22 -16.93
C PRO A 131 3.61 6.79 -16.36
N THR A 132 2.80 7.45 -17.18
CA THR A 132 1.50 8.01 -16.76
C THR A 132 0.63 6.91 -16.12
N PRO A 133 0.08 7.13 -14.92
CA PRO A 133 -0.80 6.16 -14.30
C PRO A 133 -2.05 5.90 -15.13
N HIS A 134 -2.38 4.62 -15.33
CA HIS A 134 -3.59 4.18 -16.05
C HIS A 134 -4.84 4.40 -15.19
N TYR A 135 -4.70 4.21 -13.89
CA TYR A 135 -5.77 4.37 -12.90
C TYR A 135 -5.32 5.30 -11.80
N THR A 136 -6.20 6.23 -11.44
CA THR A 136 -5.89 7.23 -10.42
C THR A 136 -7.10 7.44 -9.54
N VAL A 137 -6.96 7.15 -8.26
CA VAL A 137 -8.06 7.10 -7.30
C VAL A 137 -7.78 8.02 -6.13
N LEU A 138 -8.77 8.84 -5.77
CA LEU A 138 -8.71 9.75 -4.63
C LEU A 138 -9.88 9.45 -3.69
N ASP A 139 -9.70 9.70 -2.40
CA ASP A 139 -10.80 9.62 -1.44
C ASP A 139 -12.04 10.34 -1.98
N SER A 140 -13.14 9.62 -2.05
CA SER A 140 -14.40 10.13 -2.60
C SER A 140 -14.98 11.32 -1.82
N SER A 141 -14.57 11.55 -0.56
CA SER A 141 -14.94 12.74 0.20
C SER A 141 -14.43 14.03 -0.44
N CYS A 142 -13.33 13.95 -1.21
CA CYS A 142 -12.72 15.08 -1.91
C CYS A 142 -13.60 15.69 -3.02
N TRP A 143 -14.68 15.02 -3.41
CA TRP A 143 -15.69 15.58 -4.34
C TRP A 143 -16.80 16.38 -3.62
N ASN A 144 -16.85 16.31 -2.28
CA ASN A 144 -17.82 17.09 -1.52
C ASN A 144 -17.49 18.57 -1.63
N LYS A 145 -18.49 19.38 -1.95
CA LYS A 145 -18.35 20.86 -2.01
C LYS A 145 -18.66 21.46 -0.66
N THR A 146 -17.72 22.20 -0.11
CA THR A 146 -17.87 22.96 1.12
C THR A 146 -17.98 24.46 0.75
N GLY A 147 -19.15 24.87 0.21
CA GLY A 147 -19.38 26.25 -0.21
C GLY A 147 -19.45 26.44 -1.73
N PHE A 148 -19.15 27.66 -2.22
CA PHE A 148 -19.31 28.08 -3.62
C PHE A 148 -18.10 27.76 -4.52
N GLY A 149 -17.00 27.25 -3.95
CA GLY A 149 -15.77 26.94 -4.69
C GLY A 149 -15.77 25.55 -5.34
N PRO A 150 -14.71 25.23 -6.10
CA PRO A 150 -14.47 23.87 -6.57
C PRO A 150 -14.21 22.94 -5.41
N SER A 151 -14.53 21.67 -5.57
CA SER A 151 -14.12 20.63 -4.63
C SER A 151 -12.59 20.41 -4.66
N ILE A 152 -12.05 19.73 -3.67
CA ILE A 152 -10.62 19.36 -3.61
C ILE A 152 -10.22 18.61 -4.88
N ALA A 153 -11.02 17.61 -5.29
CA ALA A 153 -10.77 16.84 -6.49
C ALA A 153 -10.81 17.72 -7.76
N GLU A 154 -11.82 18.59 -7.90
CA GLU A 154 -11.92 19.53 -9.04
C GLU A 154 -10.72 20.49 -9.08
N THR A 155 -10.23 20.94 -7.93
CA THR A 155 -9.04 21.79 -7.82
C THR A 155 -7.79 21.08 -8.33
N MET A 156 -7.52 19.85 -7.84
CA MET A 156 -6.38 19.05 -8.31
C MET A 156 -6.49 18.73 -9.80
N MET A 157 -7.70 18.46 -10.31
CA MET A 157 -7.91 18.17 -11.74
C MET A 157 -7.63 19.40 -12.61
N ARG A 158 -7.94 20.61 -12.13
CA ARG A 158 -7.58 21.87 -12.83
C ARG A 158 -6.06 22.06 -12.91
N CYS A 159 -5.31 21.56 -11.94
CA CYS A 159 -3.84 21.54 -11.96
C CYS A 159 -3.25 20.43 -12.86
N GLY A 160 -4.09 19.61 -13.52
CA GLY A 160 -3.64 18.58 -14.46
C GLY A 160 -3.55 17.15 -13.89
N VAL A 161 -3.84 16.96 -12.61
CA VAL A 161 -3.85 15.63 -11.99
C VAL A 161 -5.22 14.99 -12.15
N ARG A 162 -5.29 13.85 -12.83
CA ARG A 162 -6.57 13.14 -13.02
C ARG A 162 -6.91 12.32 -11.79
N TRP A 163 -8.22 12.24 -11.43
CA TRP A 163 -8.72 11.45 -10.33
C TRP A 163 -10.09 10.84 -10.64
N MET A 164 -10.29 9.64 -10.10
CA MET A 164 -11.60 8.99 -9.97
C MET A 164 -11.94 8.87 -8.49
N PRO A 165 -13.23 8.90 -8.11
CA PRO A 165 -13.62 8.68 -6.71
C PRO A 165 -13.35 7.24 -6.27
N SER A 166 -12.91 7.08 -5.02
CA SER A 166 -12.67 5.78 -4.40
C SER A 166 -13.98 5.06 -4.04
N ASP A 167 -13.92 3.74 -3.97
CA ASP A 167 -14.95 2.93 -3.30
C ASP A 167 -14.89 3.18 -1.79
N ARG A 168 -16.06 3.42 -1.18
CA ARG A 168 -16.19 3.72 0.26
C ARG A 168 -16.30 2.49 1.14
N ASN A 169 -16.41 1.29 0.59
CA ASN A 169 -16.62 0.08 1.36
C ASN A 169 -15.35 -0.31 2.15
N ARG A 170 -15.28 0.13 3.40
CA ARG A 170 -14.11 -0.09 4.27
C ARG A 170 -13.89 -1.57 4.55
N LEU A 171 -14.93 -2.31 4.86
CA LEU A 171 -14.81 -3.74 5.22
C LEU A 171 -14.33 -4.57 4.03
N GLN A 172 -14.92 -4.35 2.87
CA GLN A 172 -14.48 -5.04 1.65
C GLN A 172 -13.04 -4.68 1.28
N GLY A 173 -12.66 -3.42 1.45
CA GLY A 173 -11.28 -2.97 1.19
C GLY A 173 -10.28 -3.59 2.17
N LYS A 174 -10.62 -3.69 3.46
CA LYS A 174 -9.81 -4.40 4.46
C LYS A 174 -9.65 -5.87 4.09
N MET A 175 -10.74 -6.56 3.73
CA MET A 175 -10.71 -7.96 3.29
C MET A 175 -9.84 -8.15 2.04
N GLU A 176 -9.86 -7.20 1.09
CA GLU A 176 -9.00 -7.27 -0.09
C GLU A 176 -7.51 -7.13 0.28
N ILE A 177 -7.16 -6.30 1.28
CA ILE A 177 -5.80 -6.22 1.81
C ILE A 177 -5.40 -7.57 2.43
N HIS A 178 -6.22 -8.16 3.30
CA HIS A 178 -5.97 -9.49 3.86
C HIS A 178 -5.72 -10.53 2.78
N ARG A 179 -6.58 -10.57 1.76
CA ARG A 179 -6.49 -11.52 0.66
C ARG A 179 -5.20 -11.39 -0.13
N ARG A 180 -4.65 -10.17 -0.28
CA ARG A 180 -3.41 -9.92 -1.03
C ARG A 180 -2.16 -10.07 -0.19
N LEU A 181 -2.27 -9.92 1.13
CA LEU A 181 -1.19 -10.22 2.08
C LEU A 181 -1.03 -11.73 2.31
N ALA A 182 -2.13 -12.49 2.25
CA ALA A 182 -2.05 -13.94 2.34
C ALA A 182 -1.35 -14.54 1.11
N ASP A 183 -0.70 -15.68 1.32
CA ASP A 183 -0.07 -16.43 0.24
C ASP A 183 -1.11 -16.93 -0.76
N ASP A 184 -0.83 -16.77 -2.03
CA ASP A 184 -1.62 -17.41 -3.08
C ASP A 184 -1.34 -18.92 -3.06
N PRO A 185 -2.36 -19.78 -2.88
CA PRO A 185 -2.16 -21.24 -2.83
C PRO A 185 -1.47 -21.84 -4.06
N ARG A 186 -1.42 -21.10 -5.18
CA ARG A 186 -0.79 -21.56 -6.42
C ARG A 186 0.69 -21.27 -6.50
N THR A 187 1.15 -20.21 -5.84
CA THR A 187 2.53 -19.71 -5.95
C THR A 187 3.27 -19.73 -4.62
N ASP A 188 2.56 -19.89 -3.50
CA ASP A 188 3.09 -19.78 -2.14
C ASP A 188 3.73 -18.41 -1.86
N GLU A 189 3.20 -17.37 -2.54
CA GLU A 189 3.72 -15.99 -2.49
C GLU A 189 2.57 -14.99 -2.35
N PRO A 190 2.78 -13.86 -1.61
CA PRO A 190 1.76 -12.83 -1.48
C PRO A 190 1.57 -12.06 -2.79
N ARG A 191 0.35 -11.54 -2.99
CA ARG A 191 -0.01 -10.73 -4.17
C ARG A 191 0.17 -9.24 -3.95
N LEU A 192 0.61 -8.82 -2.78
CA LEU A 192 0.96 -7.44 -2.45
C LEU A 192 2.42 -7.39 -2.01
N ARG A 193 3.23 -6.61 -2.73
CA ARG A 193 4.62 -6.36 -2.41
C ARG A 193 4.87 -4.86 -2.35
N ILE A 194 5.75 -4.45 -1.46
CA ILE A 194 5.98 -3.05 -1.13
C ILE A 194 7.47 -2.77 -1.18
N PHE A 195 7.86 -1.67 -1.80
CA PHE A 195 9.26 -1.24 -1.79
C PHE A 195 9.60 -0.55 -0.47
N PRO A 196 10.84 -0.66 0.02
CA PRO A 196 11.22 -0.22 1.35
C PRO A 196 11.14 1.30 1.55
N ASN A 197 11.04 2.09 0.49
CA ASN A 197 10.81 3.54 0.53
C ASN A 197 9.36 3.93 0.89
N CYS A 198 8.40 2.99 0.90
CA CYS A 198 7.03 3.20 1.36
C CYS A 198 6.94 3.04 2.89
N VAL A 199 7.65 3.90 3.62
CA VAL A 199 7.91 3.75 5.06
C VAL A 199 6.64 3.82 5.90
N ASN A 200 5.74 4.77 5.60
CA ASN A 200 4.50 4.94 6.37
C ASN A 200 3.51 3.82 6.11
N LEU A 201 3.42 3.35 4.86
CA LEU A 201 2.58 2.20 4.52
C LEU A 201 3.05 0.95 5.27
N ILE A 202 4.35 0.68 5.24
CA ILE A 202 4.95 -0.47 5.96
C ILE A 202 4.67 -0.36 7.46
N LYS A 203 4.89 0.82 8.06
CA LYS A 203 4.61 1.08 9.47
C LYS A 203 3.13 0.83 9.82
N GLN A 204 2.21 1.33 9.00
CA GLN A 204 0.78 1.19 9.27
C GLN A 204 0.31 -0.26 9.11
N LEU A 205 0.74 -0.97 8.07
CA LEU A 205 0.39 -2.38 7.92
C LEU A 205 0.94 -3.26 9.06
N SER A 206 2.12 -2.92 9.58
CA SER A 206 2.73 -3.65 10.71
C SER A 206 2.00 -3.43 12.03
N GLY A 207 1.37 -2.27 12.25
CA GLY A 207 0.95 -1.89 13.59
C GLY A 207 -0.41 -1.22 13.74
N ILE A 208 -1.18 -1.01 12.67
CA ILE A 208 -2.50 -0.41 12.79
C ILE A 208 -3.42 -1.32 13.62
N PRO A 209 -4.01 -0.82 14.73
CA PRO A 209 -4.83 -1.66 15.59
C PRO A 209 -6.24 -1.87 15.01
N LEU A 210 -6.88 -2.94 15.46
CA LEU A 210 -8.31 -3.12 15.26
C LEU A 210 -9.11 -2.08 16.05
N SER A 211 -10.25 -1.67 15.52
CA SER A 211 -11.17 -0.79 16.22
C SER A 211 -11.73 -1.45 17.46
N LYS A 212 -11.74 -0.73 18.58
CA LYS A 212 -12.32 -1.21 19.84
C LYS A 212 -13.85 -1.33 19.80
N THR A 213 -14.49 -0.59 18.90
CA THR A 213 -15.95 -0.56 18.77
C THR A 213 -16.46 -1.42 17.62
N ASN A 214 -15.62 -1.69 16.63
CA ASN A 214 -15.94 -2.56 15.50
C ASN A 214 -14.72 -3.42 15.16
N ALA A 215 -14.66 -4.62 15.71
CA ALA A 215 -13.54 -5.55 15.51
C ALA A 215 -13.29 -5.95 14.03
N GLU A 216 -14.26 -5.66 13.14
CA GLU A 216 -14.10 -5.92 11.70
C GLU A 216 -13.34 -4.80 10.96
N ASP A 217 -13.19 -3.61 11.57
CA ASP A 217 -12.50 -2.47 10.96
C ASP A 217 -11.23 -2.11 11.75
N VAL A 218 -10.38 -1.26 11.15
CA VAL A 218 -9.22 -0.68 11.82
C VAL A 218 -9.65 0.48 12.72
N ASP A 219 -8.80 0.84 13.69
CA ASP A 219 -9.02 2.01 14.53
C ASP A 219 -8.74 3.31 13.73
N THR A 220 -9.80 4.01 13.35
CA THR A 220 -9.73 5.28 12.61
C THR A 220 -9.17 6.45 13.41
N LYS A 221 -8.85 6.26 14.70
CA LYS A 221 -8.13 7.24 15.52
C LYS A 221 -6.61 7.09 15.41
N ALA A 222 -6.15 5.94 14.91
CA ALA A 222 -4.75 5.74 14.58
C ALA A 222 -4.37 6.45 13.27
N GLU A 223 -3.08 6.56 12.99
CA GLU A 223 -2.61 6.99 11.67
C GLU A 223 -2.97 5.92 10.63
N ASP A 224 -3.97 6.17 9.78
CA ASP A 224 -4.50 5.22 8.79
C ASP A 224 -4.40 5.72 7.34
N HIS A 225 -3.79 6.88 7.09
CA HIS A 225 -3.80 7.53 5.78
C HIS A 225 -3.13 6.69 4.67
N ALA A 226 -2.01 6.00 4.97
CA ALA A 226 -1.37 5.13 3.98
C ALA A 226 -2.15 3.82 3.78
N TYR A 227 -2.76 3.31 4.85
CA TYR A 227 -3.70 2.20 4.76
C TYR A 227 -4.92 2.55 3.91
N ASP A 228 -5.53 3.73 4.11
CA ASP A 228 -6.69 4.16 3.33
C ASP A 228 -6.33 4.38 1.86
N ALA A 229 -5.18 5.00 1.57
CA ALA A 229 -4.69 5.11 0.20
C ALA A 229 -4.48 3.74 -0.46
N LEU A 230 -3.90 2.76 0.27
CA LEU A 230 -3.76 1.37 -0.21
C LEU A 230 -5.13 0.73 -0.45
N ARG A 231 -6.06 0.89 0.47
CA ARG A 231 -7.42 0.38 0.35
C ARG A 231 -8.11 0.92 -0.90
N TYR A 232 -8.02 2.22 -1.16
CA TYR A 232 -8.55 2.83 -2.39
C TYR A 232 -7.88 2.25 -3.64
N MET A 233 -6.58 2.05 -3.62
CA MET A 233 -5.83 1.42 -4.70
C MET A 233 -6.36 0.02 -5.02
N LEU A 234 -6.54 -0.82 -4.02
CA LEU A 234 -6.92 -2.23 -4.19
C LEU A 234 -8.40 -2.41 -4.53
N MET A 235 -9.27 -1.48 -4.09
CA MET A 235 -10.69 -1.49 -4.41
C MET A 235 -11.00 -0.96 -5.81
N THR A 236 -10.03 -0.33 -6.47
CA THR A 236 -10.21 0.12 -7.85
C THR A 236 -10.30 -1.09 -8.76
N ARG A 237 -11.53 -1.37 -9.21
CA ARG A 237 -11.76 -2.44 -10.18
C ARG A 237 -11.22 -2.02 -11.53
N MET A 238 -10.18 -2.69 -11.96
CA MET A 238 -9.73 -2.61 -13.34
C MET A 238 -10.69 -3.42 -14.20
N THR A 239 -11.83 -2.83 -14.53
CA THR A 239 -12.76 -3.38 -15.52
C THR A 239 -12.05 -3.37 -16.87
N GLY A 240 -11.60 -4.52 -17.31
CA GLY A 240 -10.94 -4.68 -18.61
C GLY A 240 -9.55 -5.32 -18.61
N TYR A 241 -8.94 -5.55 -17.45
CA TYR A 241 -7.71 -6.33 -17.42
C TYR A 241 -8.04 -7.82 -17.48
N VAL A 242 -8.20 -8.33 -18.68
CA VAL A 242 -8.28 -9.78 -18.90
C VAL A 242 -6.84 -10.30 -18.80
N SER A 243 -6.58 -11.17 -17.86
CA SER A 243 -5.38 -11.98 -17.81
C SER A 243 -5.18 -12.63 -19.19
N ILE A 244 -4.15 -12.20 -19.91
CA ILE A 244 -3.76 -12.89 -21.14
C ILE A 244 -3.15 -14.21 -20.70
N HIS A 245 -3.97 -15.24 -20.63
CA HIS A 245 -3.46 -16.59 -20.58
C HIS A 245 -2.52 -16.76 -21.77
N LYS A 246 -1.25 -17.03 -21.49
CA LYS A 246 -0.27 -17.51 -22.48
C LYS A 246 -0.83 -18.76 -23.16
N THR A 247 -1.57 -18.58 -24.22
CA THR A 247 -1.74 -19.64 -25.18
C THR A 247 -0.43 -19.69 -25.96
N LEU A 248 0.33 -20.73 -25.77
CA LEU A 248 1.49 -21.05 -26.61
C LEU A 248 1.05 -21.11 -28.08
N GLY A 249 1.39 -20.09 -28.85
CA GLY A 249 1.09 -20.02 -30.28
C GLY A 249 0.41 -18.71 -30.70
N GLY A 250 1.22 -17.72 -31.08
CA GLY A 250 0.80 -16.59 -31.90
C GLY A 250 0.42 -15.31 -31.16
N ILE A 251 1.32 -14.35 -31.25
CA ILE A 251 1.09 -12.96 -30.90
C ILE A 251 0.04 -12.38 -31.85
N LYS A 252 -1.18 -12.22 -31.40
CA LYS A 252 -2.14 -11.32 -32.04
C LYS A 252 -2.29 -10.08 -31.16
N ASN A 253 -1.86 -8.93 -31.66
CA ASN A 253 -2.17 -7.63 -31.10
C ASN A 253 -3.70 -7.44 -31.10
N GLN A 254 -4.35 -7.66 -29.98
CA GLN A 254 -5.70 -7.21 -29.76
C GLN A 254 -5.63 -5.88 -29.02
N VAL A 255 -6.08 -4.84 -29.70
CA VAL A 255 -6.38 -3.53 -29.12
C VAL A 255 -7.61 -3.71 -28.24
N TYR A 256 -7.44 -3.59 -26.93
CA TYR A 256 -8.56 -3.67 -25.99
C TYR A 256 -9.33 -2.37 -26.01
N GLN A 257 -10.58 -2.42 -26.49
CA GLN A 257 -11.55 -1.35 -26.31
C GLN A 257 -12.14 -1.51 -24.89
N MET A 258 -12.07 -0.45 -24.08
CA MET A 258 -12.83 -0.34 -22.85
C MET A 258 -14.31 -0.42 -23.17
N GLN A 259 -14.98 -1.45 -22.68
CA GLN A 259 -16.44 -1.44 -22.64
C GLN A 259 -16.87 -0.59 -21.44
N ASP A 260 -17.39 0.58 -21.74
CA ASP A 260 -18.13 1.42 -20.79
C ASP A 260 -19.35 0.62 -20.32
N GLN A 261 -19.28 0.07 -19.11
CA GLN A 261 -20.49 -0.42 -18.47
C GLN A 261 -21.16 0.76 -17.77
N THR A 262 -22.11 1.33 -18.45
CA THR A 262 -23.14 2.21 -17.92
C THR A 262 -23.68 1.65 -16.60
N PHE A 263 -23.61 2.48 -15.58
CA PHE A 263 -24.26 2.26 -14.28
C PHE A 263 -25.77 1.97 -14.52
N GLY A 264 -26.17 0.71 -14.28
CA GLY A 264 -27.56 0.36 -14.02
C GLY A 264 -27.81 0.45 -12.51
N TYR A 265 -28.86 1.14 -12.15
CA TYR A 265 -29.43 1.52 -10.86
C TYR A 265 -29.17 0.61 -9.67
#